data_68c6456f65fc5d38d705789d1ecc80ce
#
_entry.id   68c6456f65fc5d38d705789d1ecc80ce
#
_cell.length_a   1.000
_cell.length_b   1.000
_cell.length_c   1.000
_cell.angle_alpha   90.00
_cell.angle_beta   90.00
_cell.angle_gamma   90.00
#
_symmetry.space_group_name_H-M   'P 1'
#
loop_
_entity.id
_entity.type
_entity.pdbx_description
1 polymer ?
#
loop_
_entity_poly.entity_id
_entity_poly.type
_entity_poly.pdbx_seq_one_letter_code
_entity_poly.pdbx_strand_id
1 'polypeptide(L)'
;MLDVCLLGTGGMMPLPYRWLTALMMRYNGKSILIDCGEGTQIALKEKGWSPKPIDIICFTHYHADHISGLPGMLLTMGNAERTEPLLLIGPKGLNRVVSALRVIAPELPFEVVCMEITENEVKIPFDGFYIEAFKVNHNVVCYGYSLVVERAGKFEVERALSRNIEKKYWNRLQKGEEVVLPDRV
;
A
#
# COMPACT_ATOMS: atom_id res chain seq x y z
N MET A 1 6.58 -8.74 10.22
CA MET A 1 6.63 -9.66 9.04
C MET A 1 5.81 -9.03 7.93
N LEU A 2 6.20 -9.18 6.66
CA LEU A 2 5.39 -8.76 5.51
C LEU A 2 4.68 -10.00 4.96
N ASP A 3 3.34 -9.97 4.96
CA ASP A 3 2.51 -10.97 4.32
C ASP A 3 2.05 -10.44 2.96
N VAL A 4 2.11 -11.25 1.92
CA VAL A 4 1.72 -10.88 0.55
C VAL A 4 0.87 -11.99 -0.05
N CYS A 5 -0.26 -11.62 -0.68
CA CYS A 5 -1.16 -12.56 -1.33
C CYS A 5 -1.66 -12.00 -2.67
N LEU A 6 -1.33 -12.67 -3.76
CA LEU A 6 -1.93 -12.42 -5.07
C LEU A 6 -3.37 -12.97 -5.05
N LEU A 7 -4.35 -12.10 -4.98
CA LEU A 7 -5.76 -12.44 -4.95
C LEU A 7 -6.32 -12.69 -6.36
N GLY A 8 -5.89 -11.87 -7.31
CA GLY A 8 -6.30 -11.95 -8.70
C GLY A 8 -5.19 -11.56 -9.65
N THR A 9 -5.08 -12.31 -10.74
CA THR A 9 -4.07 -12.15 -11.79
C THR A 9 -4.68 -12.14 -13.19
N GLY A 10 -6.01 -12.05 -13.28
CA GLY A 10 -6.74 -11.90 -14.53
C GLY A 10 -6.71 -10.46 -15.01
N GLY A 11 -6.72 -10.25 -16.31
CA GLY A 11 -6.90 -8.94 -16.94
C GLY A 11 -8.12 -8.96 -17.85
N MET A 12 -8.72 -7.80 -18.08
CA MET A 12 -9.87 -7.51 -18.95
C MET A 12 -11.15 -8.32 -18.68
N MET A 13 -11.11 -9.62 -18.76
CA MET A 13 -12.28 -10.49 -18.62
C MET A 13 -12.13 -11.42 -17.43
N PRO A 14 -13.14 -11.51 -16.55
CA PRO A 14 -13.15 -12.50 -15.49
C PRO A 14 -13.19 -13.91 -16.08
N LEU A 15 -12.38 -14.78 -15.55
CA LEU A 15 -12.34 -16.19 -15.90
C LEU A 15 -12.72 -17.04 -14.69
N PRO A 16 -13.34 -18.21 -14.86
CA PRO A 16 -13.53 -19.15 -13.77
C PRO A 16 -12.19 -19.45 -13.09
N TYR A 17 -12.15 -19.39 -11.76
CA TYR A 17 -10.97 -19.69 -10.94
C TYR A 17 -9.78 -18.73 -11.10
N ARG A 18 -9.95 -17.62 -11.80
CA ARG A 18 -8.93 -16.59 -11.96
C ARG A 18 -9.53 -15.21 -11.85
N TRP A 19 -9.52 -14.66 -10.63
CA TRP A 19 -10.03 -13.34 -10.31
C TRP A 19 -9.25 -12.23 -11.00
N LEU A 20 -9.88 -11.08 -11.19
CA LEU A 20 -9.28 -9.89 -11.77
C LEU A 20 -8.23 -9.29 -10.83
N THR A 21 -7.45 -8.33 -11.33
CA THR A 21 -6.25 -7.81 -10.67
C THR A 21 -6.52 -7.33 -9.25
N ALA A 22 -5.86 -7.97 -8.30
CA ALA A 22 -5.83 -7.57 -6.89
C ALA A 22 -4.65 -8.22 -6.16
N LEU A 23 -3.91 -7.41 -5.39
CA LEU A 23 -2.80 -7.83 -4.54
C LEU A 23 -3.04 -7.35 -3.11
N MET A 24 -3.04 -8.26 -2.15
CA MET A 24 -3.15 -7.95 -0.73
C MET A 24 -1.81 -8.01 -0.04
N MET A 25 -1.50 -7.01 0.76
CA MET A 25 -0.31 -6.96 1.61
C MET A 25 -0.70 -6.63 3.04
N ARG A 26 0.06 -7.15 4.01
CA ARG A 26 -0.06 -6.77 5.42
C ARG A 26 1.32 -6.59 6.02
N TYR A 27 1.55 -5.42 6.59
CA TYR A 27 2.78 -5.08 7.26
C TYR A 27 2.52 -4.13 8.43
N ASN A 28 3.19 -4.36 9.57
CA ASN A 28 3.13 -3.53 10.77
C ASN A 28 1.69 -3.14 11.19
N GLY A 29 0.77 -4.11 11.17
CA GLY A 29 -0.64 -3.89 11.53
C GLY A 29 -1.49 -3.21 10.47
N LYS A 30 -0.91 -2.77 9.33
CA LYS A 30 -1.62 -2.18 8.21
C LYS A 30 -1.89 -3.19 7.12
N SER A 31 -3.11 -3.17 6.60
CA SER A 31 -3.57 -3.99 5.49
C SER A 31 -3.79 -3.13 4.26
N ILE A 32 -3.10 -3.48 3.17
CA ILE A 32 -3.03 -2.68 1.94
C ILE A 32 -3.47 -3.55 0.77
N LEU A 33 -4.44 -3.07 0.01
CA LEU A 33 -4.88 -3.68 -1.23
C LEU A 33 -4.37 -2.85 -2.42
N ILE A 34 -3.74 -3.48 -3.39
CA ILE A 34 -3.39 -2.85 -4.66
C ILE A 34 -4.35 -3.38 -5.71
N ASP A 35 -5.11 -2.46 -6.30
CA ASP A 35 -6.23 -2.71 -7.18
C ASP A 35 -7.38 -3.52 -6.55
N CYS A 36 -8.55 -3.42 -7.10
CA CYS A 36 -9.76 -4.07 -6.64
C CYS A 36 -10.63 -4.44 -7.84
N GLY A 37 -10.17 -5.42 -8.61
CA GLY A 37 -10.91 -5.97 -9.75
C GLY A 37 -12.17 -6.70 -9.28
N GLU A 38 -13.05 -7.02 -10.21
CA GLU A 38 -14.28 -7.75 -9.93
C GLU A 38 -13.99 -9.08 -9.22
N GLY A 39 -14.73 -9.36 -8.15
CA GLY A 39 -14.61 -10.59 -7.38
C GLY A 39 -13.50 -10.57 -6.31
N THR A 40 -12.78 -9.46 -6.11
CA THR A 40 -11.71 -9.36 -5.11
C THR A 40 -12.17 -9.76 -3.71
N GLN A 41 -13.40 -9.41 -3.29
CA GLN A 41 -13.95 -9.80 -1.98
C GLN A 41 -14.15 -11.31 -1.85
N ILE A 42 -14.41 -12.02 -2.96
CA ILE A 42 -14.52 -13.47 -2.98
C ILE A 42 -13.13 -14.09 -2.88
N ALA A 43 -12.18 -13.59 -3.67
CA ALA A 43 -10.79 -14.03 -3.64
C ALA A 43 -10.15 -13.87 -2.24
N LEU A 44 -10.44 -12.75 -1.54
CA LEU A 44 -10.03 -12.56 -0.14
C LEU A 44 -10.54 -13.69 0.75
N LYS A 45 -11.85 -13.98 0.67
CA LYS A 45 -12.47 -15.03 1.47
C LYS A 45 -11.90 -16.42 1.17
N GLU A 46 -11.68 -16.75 -0.09
CA GLU A 46 -11.07 -18.02 -0.53
C GLU A 46 -9.65 -18.20 0.03
N LYS A 47 -8.90 -17.10 0.20
CA LYS A 47 -7.54 -17.10 0.75
C LYS A 47 -7.48 -16.90 2.27
N GLY A 48 -8.62 -16.89 2.96
CA GLY A 48 -8.69 -16.71 4.41
C GLY A 48 -8.38 -15.29 4.89
N TRP A 49 -8.46 -14.29 4.00
CA TRP A 49 -8.30 -12.88 4.36
C TRP A 49 -9.67 -12.23 4.60
N SER A 50 -9.69 -11.20 5.42
CA SER A 50 -10.91 -10.42 5.68
C SER A 50 -10.81 -9.04 5.01
N PRO A 51 -11.89 -8.52 4.42
CA PRO A 51 -11.93 -7.16 3.89
C PRO A 51 -12.00 -6.09 4.98
N LYS A 52 -12.60 -6.38 6.14
CA LYS A 52 -12.80 -5.41 7.23
C LYS A 52 -11.53 -4.67 7.66
N PRO A 53 -10.37 -5.32 7.86
CA PRO A 53 -9.15 -4.65 8.33
C PRO A 53 -8.35 -3.95 7.23
N ILE A 54 -8.82 -3.87 5.98
CA ILE A 54 -8.09 -3.16 4.93
C ILE A 54 -8.09 -1.68 5.25
N ASP A 55 -6.92 -1.11 5.49
CA ASP A 55 -6.74 0.31 5.81
C ASP A 55 -6.63 1.18 4.55
N ILE A 56 -6.03 0.62 3.49
CA ILE A 56 -5.64 1.35 2.29
C ILE A 56 -5.96 0.53 1.06
N ILE A 57 -6.52 1.18 0.03
CA ILE A 57 -6.62 0.63 -1.32
C ILE A 57 -5.90 1.58 -2.27
N CYS A 58 -4.87 1.07 -2.97
CA CYS A 58 -4.13 1.82 -3.98
C CYS A 58 -4.58 1.37 -5.36
N PHE A 59 -4.98 2.29 -6.23
CA PHE A 59 -5.32 2.00 -7.62
C PHE A 59 -4.18 2.37 -8.55
N THR A 60 -3.72 1.40 -9.34
CA THR A 60 -2.71 1.64 -10.37
C THR A 60 -3.27 2.56 -11.45
N HIS A 61 -4.49 2.31 -11.89
CA HIS A 61 -5.26 3.10 -12.86
C HIS A 61 -6.75 2.69 -12.80
N TYR A 62 -7.59 3.21 -13.71
CA TYR A 62 -9.05 3.05 -13.63
C TYR A 62 -9.65 2.20 -14.76
N HIS A 63 -8.90 1.23 -15.32
CA HIS A 63 -9.54 0.21 -16.15
C HIS A 63 -10.42 -0.70 -15.29
N ALA A 64 -11.49 -1.23 -15.89
CA ALA A 64 -12.51 -1.95 -15.15
C ALA A 64 -11.95 -3.15 -14.36
N ASP A 65 -11.02 -3.89 -14.93
CA ASP A 65 -10.37 -5.04 -14.30
C ASP A 65 -9.50 -4.70 -13.08
N HIS A 66 -9.29 -3.41 -12.80
CA HIS A 66 -8.56 -2.91 -11.64
C HIS A 66 -9.44 -2.23 -10.59
N ILE A 67 -10.66 -1.80 -10.93
CA ILE A 67 -11.50 -1.00 -10.01
C ILE A 67 -12.95 -1.46 -9.89
N SER A 68 -13.46 -2.29 -10.82
CA SER A 68 -14.89 -2.66 -10.84
C SER A 68 -15.37 -3.38 -9.58
N GLY A 69 -14.49 -4.00 -8.82
CA GLY A 69 -14.81 -4.64 -7.55
C GLY A 69 -15.02 -3.68 -6.37
N LEU A 70 -14.66 -2.40 -6.51
CA LEU A 70 -14.68 -1.45 -5.40
C LEU A 70 -16.08 -1.30 -4.76
N PRO A 71 -17.20 -1.12 -5.50
CA PRO A 71 -18.51 -0.97 -4.87
C PRO A 71 -18.89 -2.19 -4.02
N GLY A 72 -18.70 -3.39 -4.54
CA GLY A 72 -18.95 -4.63 -3.80
C GLY A 72 -18.03 -4.80 -2.59
N MET A 73 -16.78 -4.37 -2.69
CA MET A 73 -15.83 -4.36 -1.57
C MET A 73 -16.29 -3.42 -0.47
N LEU A 74 -16.68 -2.18 -0.80
CA LEU A 74 -17.16 -1.19 0.17
C LEU A 74 -18.40 -1.69 0.92
N LEU A 75 -19.38 -2.27 0.21
CA LEU A 75 -20.58 -2.88 0.81
C LEU A 75 -20.21 -4.07 1.72
N THR A 76 -19.26 -4.91 1.29
CA THR A 76 -18.80 -6.04 2.10
C THR A 76 -18.12 -5.57 3.39
N MET A 77 -17.31 -4.50 3.33
CA MET A 77 -16.71 -3.87 4.51
C MET A 77 -17.78 -3.28 5.44
N GLY A 78 -18.79 -2.59 4.89
CA GLY A 78 -19.91 -2.05 5.66
C GLY A 78 -20.71 -3.13 6.37
N ASN A 79 -21.04 -4.21 5.67
CA ASN A 79 -21.75 -5.36 6.22
C ASN A 79 -20.93 -6.12 7.30
N ALA A 80 -19.60 -5.98 7.27
CA ALA A 80 -18.70 -6.48 8.32
C ALA A 80 -18.55 -5.50 9.50
N GLU A 81 -19.43 -4.49 9.59
CA GLU A 81 -19.44 -3.50 10.67
C GLU A 81 -18.11 -2.73 10.79
N ARG A 82 -17.51 -2.35 9.65
CA ARG A 82 -16.36 -1.43 9.65
C ARG A 82 -16.83 -0.03 9.99
N THR A 83 -16.12 0.64 10.87
CA THR A 83 -16.36 2.05 11.25
C THR A 83 -15.12 2.94 11.01
N GLU A 84 -13.93 2.34 10.90
CA GLU A 84 -12.69 3.05 10.67
C GLU A 84 -12.63 3.61 9.23
N PRO A 85 -12.07 4.82 9.04
CA PRO A 85 -11.89 5.39 7.72
C PRO A 85 -11.09 4.48 6.78
N LEU A 86 -11.46 4.49 5.49
CA LEU A 86 -10.76 3.79 4.42
C LEU A 86 -10.02 4.81 3.55
N LEU A 87 -8.71 4.67 3.42
CA LEU A 87 -7.92 5.49 2.52
C LEU A 87 -7.84 4.87 1.13
N LEU A 88 -8.28 5.62 0.12
CA LEU A 88 -8.09 5.29 -1.29
C LEU A 88 -7.01 6.17 -1.89
N ILE A 89 -6.04 5.57 -2.58
CA ILE A 89 -4.94 6.28 -3.23
C ILE A 89 -4.96 5.93 -4.72
N GLY A 90 -4.78 6.90 -5.59
CA GLY A 90 -4.75 6.63 -7.02
C GLY A 90 -4.43 7.85 -7.88
N PRO A 91 -4.36 7.69 -9.20
CA PRO A 91 -4.12 8.78 -10.13
C PRO A 91 -5.14 9.91 -10.00
N LYS A 92 -4.80 11.07 -10.55
CA LYS A 92 -5.74 12.20 -10.69
C LYS A 92 -7.08 11.75 -11.28
N GLY A 93 -8.19 12.18 -10.68
CA GLY A 93 -9.55 11.79 -11.05
C GLY A 93 -10.15 10.71 -10.17
N LEU A 94 -9.44 10.23 -9.14
CA LEU A 94 -9.90 9.24 -8.17
C LEU A 94 -11.23 9.65 -7.54
N ASN A 95 -11.34 10.87 -7.04
CA ASN A 95 -12.56 11.39 -6.42
C ASN A 95 -13.78 11.25 -7.35
N ARG A 96 -13.61 11.62 -8.62
CA ARG A 96 -14.68 11.53 -9.61
C ARG A 96 -15.10 10.09 -9.87
N VAL A 97 -14.13 9.18 -10.04
CA VAL A 97 -14.39 7.77 -10.33
C VAL A 97 -15.05 7.09 -9.13
N VAL A 98 -14.51 7.30 -7.93
CA VAL A 98 -15.07 6.75 -6.69
C VAL A 98 -16.50 7.26 -6.44
N SER A 99 -16.75 8.57 -6.64
CA SER A 99 -18.08 9.14 -6.50
C SER A 99 -19.09 8.52 -7.48
N ALA A 100 -18.70 8.28 -8.73
CA ALA A 100 -19.55 7.62 -9.72
C ALA A 100 -19.85 6.16 -9.34
N LEU A 101 -18.85 5.40 -8.88
CA LEU A 101 -19.04 4.02 -8.44
C LEU A 101 -19.88 3.92 -7.17
N ARG A 102 -19.78 4.91 -6.28
CA ARG A 102 -20.54 4.95 -5.03
C ARG A 102 -22.02 5.27 -5.20
N VAL A 103 -22.50 5.65 -6.38
CA VAL A 103 -23.92 5.81 -6.65
C VAL A 103 -24.73 4.56 -6.27
N ILE A 104 -24.14 3.38 -6.42
CA ILE A 104 -24.76 2.09 -6.04
C ILE A 104 -24.41 1.63 -4.61
N ALA A 105 -23.60 2.39 -3.88
CA ALA A 105 -23.21 2.14 -2.49
C ALA A 105 -23.14 3.49 -1.73
N PRO A 106 -24.24 4.26 -1.67
CA PRO A 106 -24.21 5.65 -1.19
C PRO A 106 -23.95 5.76 0.31
N GLU A 107 -24.52 4.85 1.09
CA GLU A 107 -24.44 4.87 2.55
C GLU A 107 -23.47 3.81 3.04
N LEU A 108 -22.43 4.24 3.74
CA LEU A 108 -21.44 3.38 4.36
C LEU A 108 -21.27 3.81 5.83
N PRO A 109 -21.08 2.86 6.76
CA PRO A 109 -20.86 3.18 8.19
C PRO A 109 -19.44 3.71 8.48
N PHE A 110 -18.64 3.98 7.45
CA PHE A 110 -17.28 4.51 7.55
C PHE A 110 -17.01 5.57 6.47
N GLU A 111 -16.04 6.42 6.76
CA GLU A 111 -15.57 7.44 5.83
C GLU A 111 -14.68 6.82 4.73
N VAL A 112 -14.82 7.30 3.50
CA VAL A 112 -13.92 7.00 2.38
C VAL A 112 -13.14 8.24 2.04
N VAL A 113 -11.84 8.22 2.32
CA VAL A 113 -10.91 9.34 2.08
C VAL A 113 -10.14 9.06 0.79
N CYS A 114 -10.16 9.99 -0.16
CA CYS A 114 -9.44 9.86 -1.41
C CYS A 114 -8.19 10.75 -1.44
N MET A 115 -7.04 10.17 -1.80
CA MET A 115 -5.78 10.85 -2.04
C MET A 115 -5.39 10.68 -3.51
N GLU A 116 -5.42 11.78 -4.27
CA GLU A 116 -5.01 11.78 -5.67
C GLU A 116 -3.51 12.04 -5.82
N ILE A 117 -2.85 11.24 -6.66
CA ILE A 117 -1.44 11.40 -7.01
C ILE A 117 -1.35 12.19 -8.32
N THR A 118 -0.57 13.27 -8.30
CA THR A 118 -0.32 14.13 -9.46
C THR A 118 1.15 14.17 -9.88
N GLU A 119 2.05 13.87 -8.96
CA GLU A 119 3.49 13.84 -9.17
C GLU A 119 3.91 12.57 -9.91
N ASN A 120 5.09 12.58 -10.53
CA ASN A 120 5.64 11.38 -11.18
C ASN A 120 6.09 10.33 -10.17
N GLU A 121 6.46 10.76 -8.97
CA GLU A 121 6.89 9.91 -7.86
C GLU A 121 6.49 10.57 -6.55
N VAL A 122 5.92 9.81 -5.63
CA VAL A 122 5.53 10.29 -4.30
C VAL A 122 5.75 9.21 -3.25
N LYS A 123 6.26 9.62 -2.08
CA LYS A 123 6.38 8.77 -0.90
C LYS A 123 5.28 9.12 0.09
N ILE A 124 4.51 8.12 0.46
CA ILE A 124 3.37 8.24 1.37
C ILE A 124 3.75 7.53 2.68
N PRO A 125 4.10 8.29 3.73
CA PRO A 125 4.63 7.72 4.96
C PRO A 125 3.54 7.07 5.81
N PHE A 126 3.91 5.95 6.45
CA PHE A 126 3.15 5.26 7.49
C PHE A 126 4.08 4.93 8.66
N ASP A 127 3.54 4.36 9.74
CA ASP A 127 4.37 3.96 10.87
C ASP A 127 5.27 2.75 10.53
N GLY A 128 6.57 2.99 10.44
CA GLY A 128 7.61 1.97 10.17
C GLY A 128 7.75 1.54 8.70
N PHE A 129 7.07 2.19 7.75
CA PHE A 129 7.22 1.98 6.32
C PHE A 129 6.66 3.16 5.52
N TYR A 130 6.88 3.17 4.21
CA TYR A 130 6.15 4.06 3.30
C TYR A 130 5.72 3.31 2.04
N ILE A 131 4.67 3.82 1.41
CA ILE A 131 4.28 3.42 0.05
C ILE A 131 4.91 4.43 -0.89
N GLU A 132 5.68 3.95 -1.86
CA GLU A 132 6.20 4.75 -2.95
C GLU A 132 5.36 4.48 -4.18
N ALA A 133 4.72 5.52 -4.70
CA ALA A 133 4.01 5.47 -5.96
C ALA A 133 4.88 6.12 -7.05
N PHE A 134 5.03 5.47 -8.18
CA PHE A 134 5.83 5.95 -9.30
C PHE A 134 5.10 5.72 -10.62
N LYS A 135 5.18 6.72 -11.51
CA LYS A 135 4.51 6.67 -12.80
C LYS A 135 5.12 5.59 -13.69
N VAL A 136 4.27 4.80 -14.35
CA VAL A 136 4.68 3.76 -15.29
C VAL A 136 4.09 4.01 -16.68
N ASN A 137 4.69 3.39 -17.71
CA ASN A 137 4.22 3.52 -19.08
C ASN A 137 2.98 2.65 -19.31
N HIS A 138 1.88 3.27 -19.66
CA HIS A 138 0.61 2.64 -20.02
C HIS A 138 -0.17 3.58 -20.94
N ASN A 139 -1.27 3.12 -21.57
CA ASN A 139 -2.13 3.93 -22.43
C ASN A 139 -3.00 4.95 -21.66
N VAL A 140 -3.08 4.85 -20.34
CA VAL A 140 -3.67 5.83 -19.43
C VAL A 140 -2.68 6.18 -18.33
N VAL A 141 -2.98 7.21 -17.54
CA VAL A 141 -2.15 7.53 -16.36
C VAL A 141 -2.17 6.35 -15.41
N CYS A 142 -1.00 5.79 -15.14
CA CYS A 142 -0.82 4.58 -14.37
C CYS A 142 0.38 4.70 -13.42
N TYR A 143 0.23 4.16 -12.21
CA TYR A 143 1.27 4.12 -11.20
C TYR A 143 1.60 2.69 -10.80
N GLY A 144 2.88 2.42 -10.58
CA GLY A 144 3.35 1.29 -9.81
C GLY A 144 3.43 1.67 -8.32
N TYR A 145 3.40 0.68 -7.45
CA TYR A 145 3.50 0.87 -6.00
C TYR A 145 4.57 -0.04 -5.41
N SER A 146 5.39 0.51 -4.53
CA SER A 146 6.35 -0.23 -3.72
C SER A 146 6.03 -0.03 -2.24
N LEU A 147 6.04 -1.10 -1.45
CA LEU A 147 6.06 -1.00 0.01
C LEU A 147 7.53 -1.03 0.44
N VAL A 148 7.99 0.06 1.04
CA VAL A 148 9.40 0.23 1.43
C VAL A 148 9.51 0.27 2.95
N VAL A 149 10.33 -0.64 3.48
CA VAL A 149 10.67 -0.70 4.90
C VAL A 149 12.10 -0.25 5.07
N GLU A 150 12.29 0.89 5.67
CA GLU A 150 13.62 1.38 6.03
C GLU A 150 14.13 0.64 7.25
N ARG A 151 15.27 0.01 7.13
CA ARG A 151 15.92 -0.67 8.24
C ARG A 151 17.28 -0.04 8.50
N ALA A 152 17.59 0.22 9.75
CA ALA A 152 18.95 0.56 10.12
C ALA A 152 19.88 -0.58 9.68
N GLY A 153 21.01 -0.21 9.08
CA GLY A 153 22.03 -1.17 8.69
C GLY A 153 22.53 -1.98 9.88
N LYS A 154 23.02 -3.20 9.61
CA LYS A 154 23.72 -3.97 10.64
C LYS A 154 25.01 -3.23 11.00
N PHE A 155 25.14 -2.83 12.28
CA PHE A 155 26.33 -2.16 12.75
C PHE A 155 27.51 -3.16 12.87
N GLU A 156 28.61 -2.85 12.22
CA GLU A 156 29.83 -3.69 12.24
C GLU A 156 30.71 -3.32 13.44
N VAL A 157 30.49 -3.99 14.55
CA VAL A 157 31.21 -3.73 15.82
C VAL A 157 32.72 -3.86 15.65
N GLU A 158 33.19 -4.91 14.97
CA GLU A 158 34.62 -5.15 14.76
C GLU A 158 35.29 -4.02 13.96
N ARG A 159 34.59 -3.50 12.95
CA ARG A 159 35.06 -2.36 12.15
C ARG A 159 35.11 -1.07 12.97
N ALA A 160 34.15 -0.88 13.88
CA ALA A 160 34.14 0.27 14.78
C ALA A 160 35.29 0.19 15.78
N LEU A 161 35.54 -0.99 16.35
CA LEU A 161 36.67 -1.23 17.28
C LEU A 161 38.02 -1.05 16.60
N SER A 162 38.22 -1.61 15.40
CA SER A 162 39.47 -1.46 14.63
C SER A 162 39.77 -0.01 14.26
N ARG A 163 38.77 0.85 14.23
CA ARG A 163 38.86 2.29 13.99
C ARG A 163 38.90 3.14 15.26
N ASN A 164 38.94 2.52 16.43
CA ASN A 164 38.89 3.18 17.74
C ASN A 164 37.68 4.13 17.89
N ILE A 165 36.50 3.72 17.37
CA ILE A 165 35.29 4.51 17.50
C ILE A 165 34.62 4.15 18.82
N GLU A 166 34.46 5.14 19.71
CA GLU A 166 33.84 4.96 21.01
C GLU A 166 32.37 4.54 20.90
N LYS A 167 31.90 3.68 21.82
CA LYS A 167 30.53 3.15 21.85
C LYS A 167 29.45 4.23 21.86
N LYS A 168 29.72 5.41 22.44
CA LYS A 168 28.77 6.54 22.47
C LYS A 168 28.34 7.02 21.07
N TYR A 169 29.14 6.75 20.02
CA TYR A 169 28.85 7.14 18.65
C TYR A 169 28.17 6.04 17.81
N TRP A 170 28.13 4.78 18.29
CA TRP A 170 27.69 3.64 17.51
C TRP A 170 26.23 3.75 17.05
N ASN A 171 25.33 4.19 17.95
CA ASN A 171 23.91 4.35 17.62
C ASN A 171 23.70 5.40 16.52
N ARG A 172 24.41 6.51 16.58
CA ARG A 172 24.35 7.58 15.58
C ARG A 172 24.83 7.08 14.22
N LEU A 173 25.99 6.42 14.19
CA LEU A 173 26.56 5.83 12.98
C LEU A 173 25.65 4.74 12.37
N GLN A 174 25.01 3.92 13.22
CA GLN A 174 24.06 2.91 12.76
C GLN A 174 22.84 3.54 12.08
N LYS A 175 22.44 4.73 12.50
CA LYS A 175 21.37 5.52 11.89
C LYS A 175 21.80 6.27 10.63
N GLY A 176 23.08 6.17 10.23
CA GLY A 176 23.62 6.88 9.07
C GLY A 176 23.98 8.35 9.37
N GLU A 177 24.02 8.76 10.65
CA GLU A 177 24.42 10.11 11.03
C GLU A 177 25.94 10.28 10.91
N GLU A 178 26.38 11.43 10.43
CA GLU A 178 27.77 11.82 10.48
C GLU A 178 28.24 12.12 11.91
N VAL A 179 29.41 11.62 12.25
CA VAL A 179 30.02 11.84 13.57
C VAL A 179 31.43 12.37 13.39
N VAL A 180 31.68 13.57 13.90
CA VAL A 180 33.01 14.16 13.96
C VAL A 180 33.72 13.63 15.20
N LEU A 181 34.87 12.97 15.01
CA LEU A 181 35.68 12.46 16.11
C LEU A 181 36.67 13.56 16.52
N PRO A 182 36.86 13.85 17.83
CA PRO A 182 37.64 15.00 18.31
C PRO A 182 39.13 14.91 18.00
N ASP A 183 39.69 13.74 17.65
CA ASP A 183 41.13 13.50 17.50
C ASP A 183 41.54 13.08 16.08
N ARG A 184 40.79 13.41 15.04
CA ARG A 184 41.22 13.21 13.64
C ARG A 184 41.25 14.53 12.89
N VAL A 185 42.46 15.10 12.83
CA VAL A 185 42.85 16.10 11.84
C VAL A 185 43.10 15.41 10.50
#